data_e1d78d3c4803a63a5ce82c9228b0841f
#
_entry.id   e1d78d3c4803a63a5ce82c9228b0841f
#
_cell.length_a   1.000
_cell.length_b   1.000
_cell.length_c   1.000
_cell.angle_alpha   90.00
_cell.angle_beta   90.00
_cell.angle_gamma   90.00
#
_symmetry.space_group_name_H-M   'P 1'
#
loop_
_entity.id
_entity.type
_entity.pdbx_description
1 polymer ?
#
loop_
_entity_poly.entity_id
_entity_poly.type
_entity_poly.pdbx_seq_one_letter_code
_entity_poly.pdbx_strand_id
1 'polypeptide(L)'
;MLYIGNHTSSSRGYLAMGKQMLANGGNTFAFFTRNPRGGKAKDIDPQDVQAFGQLAEENHFGKLVAHAPYTMNCCAAKENLRDFAREIMADDLRRLEMTPGNYYNFHPGSHVGQGAEVGISKIADILNEVLTKDQSTIVLLETMSGKGTEVGRNFEELRQIIDRVELKDKLGVCLDTCHVWDGGYDIVNDLDSVFEEFDRIIGLDRLKAIHLNDSRNPLGSHKDRHARIGEGEIGLEALVRVINHPATEGIPFILETPNDDEGWTHEIALLRNEYKQK
;
A
#
# COMPACT_ATOMS: atom_id res chain seq x y z
N MET A 1 -10.20 -4.31 16.51
CA MET A 1 -9.24 -3.20 16.81
C MET A 1 -8.90 -2.52 15.50
N LEU A 2 -8.85 -1.18 15.45
CA LEU A 2 -8.42 -0.43 14.26
C LEU A 2 -6.89 -0.32 14.23
N TYR A 3 -6.27 -0.86 13.18
CA TYR A 3 -4.86 -0.63 12.86
C TYR A 3 -4.78 0.55 11.91
N ILE A 4 -4.26 1.69 12.37
CA ILE A 4 -4.18 2.92 11.59
C ILE A 4 -2.88 3.66 11.85
N GLY A 5 -2.33 4.27 10.83
CA GLY A 5 -1.13 5.09 10.89
C GLY A 5 -0.88 5.84 9.59
N ASN A 6 0.32 6.41 9.47
CA ASN A 6 0.74 7.19 8.31
C ASN A 6 2.15 6.79 7.85
N HIS A 7 2.66 7.41 6.81
CA HIS A 7 4.06 7.26 6.41
C HIS A 7 5.02 7.87 7.43
N THR A 8 6.06 7.13 7.79
CA THR A 8 7.15 7.59 8.66
C THR A 8 8.49 7.56 7.95
N SER A 9 9.43 8.36 8.44
CA SER A 9 10.79 8.37 7.88
C SER A 9 11.66 7.27 8.48
N SER A 10 12.16 6.36 7.62
CA SER A 10 13.10 5.30 8.02
C SER A 10 14.52 5.80 8.36
N SER A 11 14.79 7.10 8.25
CA SER A 11 16.15 7.66 8.44
C SER A 11 16.75 7.42 9.83
N ARG A 12 15.92 7.31 10.87
CA ARG A 12 16.33 7.07 12.27
C ARG A 12 16.11 5.64 12.77
N GLY A 13 15.70 4.71 11.88
CA GLY A 13 15.49 3.31 12.21
C GLY A 13 14.06 2.96 12.63
N TYR A 14 13.83 1.67 12.88
CA TYR A 14 12.52 1.10 13.17
C TYR A 14 11.93 1.55 14.51
N LEU A 15 12.77 1.56 15.57
CA LEU A 15 12.33 2.01 16.90
C LEU A 15 11.84 3.46 16.87
N ALA A 16 12.55 4.32 16.13
CA ALA A 16 12.17 5.72 16.00
C ALA A 16 10.84 5.88 15.22
N MET A 17 10.62 5.09 14.15
CA MET A 17 9.35 5.05 13.43
C MET A 17 8.19 4.61 14.34
N GLY A 18 8.39 3.53 15.12
CA GLY A 18 7.38 3.05 16.06
C GLY A 18 7.02 4.07 17.14
N LYS A 19 8.02 4.73 17.74
CA LYS A 19 7.79 5.79 18.75
C LYS A 19 7.06 6.99 18.14
N GLN A 20 7.40 7.41 16.94
CA GLN A 20 6.70 8.49 16.25
C GLN A 20 5.25 8.11 16.00
N MET A 21 5.01 6.88 15.53
CA MET A 21 3.65 6.41 15.26
C MET A 21 2.80 6.38 16.53
N LEU A 22 3.33 5.93 17.65
CA LEU A 22 2.63 5.99 18.94
C LEU A 22 2.33 7.43 19.36
N ALA A 23 3.27 8.36 19.14
CA ALA A 23 3.05 9.77 19.42
C ALA A 23 1.92 10.37 18.55
N ASN A 24 1.78 9.92 17.31
CA ASN A 24 0.68 10.30 16.42
C ASN A 24 -0.64 9.58 16.75
N GLY A 25 -0.66 8.67 17.74
CA GLY A 25 -1.84 7.89 18.10
C GLY A 25 -2.12 6.67 17.23
N GLY A 26 -1.17 6.30 16.34
CA GLY A 26 -1.26 5.14 15.46
C GLY A 26 -0.68 3.86 16.06
N ASN A 27 -0.94 2.74 15.41
CA ASN A 27 -0.44 1.40 15.78
C ASN A 27 -0.08 0.53 14.56
N THR A 28 0.16 1.13 13.44
CA THR A 28 0.79 0.61 12.23
C THR A 28 1.39 1.78 11.48
N PHE A 29 2.26 1.53 10.51
CA PHE A 29 2.79 2.59 9.66
C PHE A 29 3.29 2.06 8.32
N ALA A 30 3.39 2.97 7.34
CA ALA A 30 4.18 2.73 6.15
C ALA A 30 5.51 3.48 6.20
N PHE A 31 6.47 3.01 5.43
CA PHE A 31 7.78 3.63 5.29
C PHE A 31 8.42 3.24 3.95
N PHE A 32 9.25 4.12 3.41
CA PHE A 32 10.06 3.76 2.25
C PHE A 32 11.29 2.97 2.68
N THR A 33 11.52 1.84 2.03
CA THR A 33 12.68 0.95 2.25
C THR A 33 14.01 1.66 1.99
N ARG A 34 13.97 2.70 1.15
CA ARG A 34 15.07 3.55 0.71
C ARG A 34 14.58 4.94 0.36
N ASN A 35 15.45 5.82 -0.12
CA ASN A 35 15.02 7.10 -0.63
C ASN A 35 13.91 6.91 -1.68
N PRO A 36 12.72 7.54 -1.54
CA PRO A 36 11.59 7.37 -2.46
C PRO A 36 11.87 7.80 -3.92
N ARG A 37 12.96 8.53 -4.14
CA ARG A 37 13.44 8.90 -5.49
C ARG A 37 14.51 7.93 -6.01
N GLY A 38 14.68 6.76 -5.39
CA GLY A 38 15.72 5.79 -5.71
C GLY A 38 17.02 6.05 -4.94
N GLY A 39 17.89 5.06 -4.93
CA GLY A 39 19.20 5.17 -4.30
C GLY A 39 19.52 4.01 -3.36
N LYS A 40 20.67 4.11 -2.68
CA LYS A 40 21.08 3.09 -1.72
C LYS A 40 20.17 3.09 -0.51
N ALA A 41 19.80 1.91 -0.05
CA ALA A 41 19.17 1.73 1.25
C ALA A 41 20.23 1.85 2.36
N LYS A 42 19.83 2.40 3.50
CA LYS A 42 20.66 2.42 4.71
C LYS A 42 20.70 1.01 5.31
N ASP A 43 21.83 0.62 5.89
CA ASP A 43 21.91 -0.65 6.61
C ASP A 43 20.91 -0.68 7.77
N ILE A 44 20.28 -1.84 7.95
CA ILE A 44 19.35 -2.08 9.04
C ILE A 44 20.14 -2.57 10.24
N ASP A 45 19.96 -1.92 11.38
CA ASP A 45 20.53 -2.34 12.65
C ASP A 45 19.65 -3.43 13.30
N PRO A 46 20.15 -4.66 13.49
CA PRO A 46 19.36 -5.72 14.12
C PRO A 46 18.92 -5.41 15.56
N GLN A 47 19.68 -4.61 16.30
CA GLN A 47 19.33 -4.22 17.67
C GLN A 47 18.16 -3.23 17.67
N ASP A 48 18.14 -2.30 16.71
CA ASP A 48 17.03 -1.36 16.52
C ASP A 48 15.74 -2.10 16.11
N VAL A 49 15.86 -3.09 15.22
CA VAL A 49 14.72 -3.96 14.84
C VAL A 49 14.19 -4.74 16.04
N GLN A 50 15.08 -5.32 16.86
CA GLN A 50 14.67 -6.06 18.06
C GLN A 50 13.97 -5.14 19.07
N ALA A 51 14.50 -3.95 19.30
CA ALA A 51 13.90 -2.96 20.20
C ALA A 51 12.52 -2.48 19.69
N PHE A 52 12.37 -2.32 18.36
CA PHE A 52 11.06 -2.06 17.76
C PHE A 52 10.11 -3.24 17.94
N GLY A 53 10.57 -4.48 17.78
CA GLY A 53 9.76 -5.68 17.98
C GLY A 53 9.12 -5.73 19.37
N GLN A 54 9.89 -5.41 20.41
CA GLN A 54 9.36 -5.31 21.78
C GLN A 54 8.32 -4.19 21.91
N LEU A 55 8.64 -3.00 21.40
CA LEU A 55 7.68 -1.87 21.40
C LEU A 55 6.38 -2.24 20.68
N ALA A 56 6.48 -2.92 19.55
CA ALA A 56 5.34 -3.29 18.71
C ALA A 56 4.44 -4.33 19.42
N GLU A 57 5.03 -5.30 20.09
CA GLU A 57 4.29 -6.30 20.88
C GLU A 57 3.56 -5.65 22.06
N GLU A 58 4.26 -4.81 22.85
CA GLU A 58 3.70 -4.11 24.01
C GLU A 58 2.54 -3.17 23.64
N ASN A 59 2.56 -2.60 22.43
CA ASN A 59 1.58 -1.62 21.97
C ASN A 59 0.63 -2.17 20.88
N HIS A 60 0.60 -3.49 20.69
CA HIS A 60 -0.32 -4.15 19.75
C HIS A 60 -0.27 -3.58 18.33
N PHE A 61 0.92 -3.41 17.78
CA PHE A 61 1.06 -2.97 16.40
C PHE A 61 0.49 -3.99 15.42
N GLY A 62 -0.18 -3.48 14.38
CA GLY A 62 -0.57 -4.24 13.21
C GLY A 62 0.62 -4.51 12.27
N LYS A 63 0.33 -5.12 11.11
CA LYS A 63 1.32 -5.32 10.06
C LYS A 63 1.83 -3.99 9.53
N LEU A 64 3.13 -3.89 9.29
CA LEU A 64 3.76 -2.74 8.65
C LEU A 64 3.66 -2.85 7.13
N VAL A 65 3.65 -1.72 6.46
CA VAL A 65 3.60 -1.63 5.00
C VAL A 65 4.87 -0.91 4.51
N ALA A 66 5.88 -1.66 4.10
CA ALA A 66 7.03 -1.07 3.43
C ALA A 66 6.63 -0.69 1.99
N HIS A 67 6.97 0.52 1.56
CA HIS A 67 6.62 1.01 0.23
C HIS A 67 7.85 1.07 -0.66
N ALA A 68 7.70 0.58 -1.89
CA ALA A 68 8.72 0.71 -2.93
C ALA A 68 8.95 2.18 -3.33
N PRO A 69 10.15 2.55 -3.80
CA PRO A 69 10.38 3.91 -4.28
C PRO A 69 9.54 4.23 -5.52
N TYR A 70 9.06 5.46 -5.64
CA TYR A 70 8.24 5.93 -6.77
C TYR A 70 8.95 5.83 -8.14
N THR A 71 10.27 5.72 -8.15
CA THR A 71 11.06 5.56 -9.38
C THR A 71 11.06 4.14 -9.92
N MET A 72 10.53 3.18 -9.16
CA MET A 72 10.42 1.79 -9.60
C MET A 72 9.27 1.63 -10.59
N ASN A 73 9.55 1.09 -11.78
CA ASN A 73 8.56 0.81 -12.81
C ASN A 73 8.83 -0.58 -13.42
N CYS A 74 8.11 -1.59 -12.92
CA CYS A 74 8.28 -2.97 -13.33
C CYS A 74 7.90 -3.24 -14.79
N CYS A 75 7.06 -2.40 -15.40
CA CYS A 75 6.65 -2.55 -16.80
C CYS A 75 7.24 -1.51 -17.75
N ALA A 76 8.31 -0.83 -17.36
CA ALA A 76 8.97 0.16 -18.20
C ALA A 76 9.34 -0.39 -19.60
N ALA A 77 9.28 0.46 -20.62
CA ALA A 77 9.67 0.08 -21.97
C ALA A 77 11.18 -0.23 -22.08
N LYS A 78 12.00 0.54 -21.36
CA LYS A 78 13.46 0.41 -21.35
C LYS A 78 13.89 -0.70 -20.40
N GLU A 79 14.74 -1.61 -20.88
CA GLU A 79 15.22 -2.76 -20.12
C GLU A 79 15.99 -2.34 -18.85
N ASN A 80 16.88 -1.38 -18.96
CA ASN A 80 17.65 -0.91 -17.81
C ASN A 80 16.79 -0.37 -16.65
N LEU A 81 15.57 0.14 -16.93
CA LEU A 81 14.64 0.55 -15.89
C LEU A 81 13.93 -0.64 -15.23
N ARG A 82 13.69 -1.70 -16.00
CA ARG A 82 13.17 -2.96 -15.45
C ARG A 82 14.23 -3.72 -14.64
N ASP A 83 15.48 -3.71 -15.10
CA ASP A 83 16.61 -4.27 -14.34
C ASP A 83 16.76 -3.57 -13.00
N PHE A 84 16.69 -2.23 -13.00
CA PHE A 84 16.68 -1.44 -11.77
C PHE A 84 15.50 -1.81 -10.86
N ALA A 85 14.28 -1.97 -11.40
CA ALA A 85 13.11 -2.35 -10.62
C ALA A 85 13.29 -3.75 -10.00
N ARG A 86 13.81 -4.71 -10.76
CA ARG A 86 14.13 -6.06 -10.30
C ARG A 86 15.15 -6.06 -9.15
N GLU A 87 16.25 -5.35 -9.32
CA GLU A 87 17.31 -5.25 -8.31
C GLU A 87 16.81 -4.62 -7.01
N ILE A 88 16.04 -3.54 -7.12
CA ILE A 88 15.46 -2.84 -5.97
C ILE A 88 14.48 -3.76 -5.23
N MET A 89 13.54 -4.39 -5.94
CA MET A 89 12.55 -5.26 -5.32
C MET A 89 13.22 -6.46 -4.64
N ALA A 90 14.18 -7.11 -5.28
CA ALA A 90 14.91 -8.23 -4.71
C ALA A 90 15.69 -7.82 -3.44
N ASP A 91 16.35 -6.65 -3.45
CA ASP A 91 17.05 -6.15 -2.27
C ASP A 91 16.09 -5.77 -1.15
N ASP A 92 14.98 -5.11 -1.46
CA ASP A 92 13.97 -4.73 -0.47
C ASP A 92 13.34 -5.95 0.20
N LEU A 93 12.95 -6.97 -0.58
CA LEU A 93 12.38 -8.20 -0.03
C LEU A 93 13.36 -8.92 0.89
N ARG A 94 14.64 -9.04 0.50
CA ARG A 94 15.67 -9.62 1.35
C ARG A 94 15.83 -8.85 2.66
N ARG A 95 15.77 -7.53 2.63
CA ARG A 95 15.89 -6.65 3.80
C ARG A 95 14.69 -6.76 4.72
N LEU A 96 13.49 -6.91 4.18
CA LEU A 96 12.26 -7.02 4.96
C LEU A 96 12.16 -8.32 5.75
N GLU A 97 12.93 -9.37 5.40
CA GLU A 97 13.02 -10.56 6.23
C GLU A 97 13.70 -10.32 7.59
N MET A 98 14.28 -9.13 7.82
CA MET A 98 14.71 -8.69 9.17
C MET A 98 13.50 -8.27 10.05
N THR A 99 12.35 -7.93 9.44
CA THR A 99 11.08 -7.66 10.11
C THR A 99 10.00 -8.59 9.52
N PRO A 100 10.06 -9.90 9.82
CA PRO A 100 9.31 -10.92 9.09
C PRO A 100 7.79 -10.76 9.21
N GLY A 101 7.09 -11.23 8.18
CA GLY A 101 5.63 -11.28 8.16
C GLY A 101 4.91 -9.95 7.92
N ASN A 102 5.63 -8.92 7.48
CA ASN A 102 5.07 -7.64 7.07
C ASN A 102 4.81 -7.58 5.54
N TYR A 103 4.42 -6.42 5.04
CA TYR A 103 4.00 -6.23 3.66
C TYR A 103 4.99 -5.35 2.90
N TYR A 104 5.14 -5.64 1.61
CA TYR A 104 5.87 -4.79 0.67
C TYR A 104 4.92 -4.34 -0.43
N ASN A 105 4.54 -3.07 -0.41
CA ASN A 105 3.64 -2.46 -1.37
C ASN A 105 4.39 -1.77 -2.51
N PHE A 106 3.88 -1.90 -3.73
CA PHE A 106 4.44 -1.18 -4.88
C PHE A 106 3.37 -0.82 -5.90
N HIS A 107 3.58 0.30 -6.60
CA HIS A 107 2.81 0.65 -7.80
C HIS A 107 3.21 -0.30 -8.93
N PRO A 108 2.29 -1.02 -9.58
CA PRO A 108 2.62 -1.92 -10.69
C PRO A 108 3.42 -1.27 -11.80
N GLY A 109 3.19 0.03 -12.05
CA GLY A 109 3.96 0.87 -12.96
C GLY A 109 3.16 1.35 -14.16
N SER A 110 3.87 1.95 -15.12
CA SER A 110 3.29 2.49 -16.34
C SER A 110 3.90 1.82 -17.57
N HIS A 111 3.04 1.34 -18.48
CA HIS A 111 3.46 0.61 -19.68
C HIS A 111 4.01 1.52 -20.81
N VAL A 112 3.89 2.83 -20.68
CA VAL A 112 4.50 3.85 -21.57
C VAL A 112 4.26 3.53 -23.06
N GLY A 113 2.99 3.36 -23.46
CA GLY A 113 2.59 3.12 -24.84
C GLY A 113 2.76 1.69 -25.37
N GLN A 114 3.30 0.73 -24.57
CA GLN A 114 3.43 -0.68 -24.98
C GLN A 114 2.13 -1.47 -24.96
N GLY A 115 1.09 -0.95 -24.27
CA GLY A 115 -0.18 -1.63 -23.99
C GLY A 115 -0.19 -2.32 -22.62
N ALA A 116 -1.37 -2.37 -22.00
CA ALA A 116 -1.56 -2.92 -20.65
C ALA A 116 -1.15 -4.41 -20.58
N GLU A 117 -1.49 -5.21 -21.60
CA GLU A 117 -1.16 -6.63 -21.68
C GLU A 117 0.36 -6.88 -21.60
N VAL A 118 1.16 -6.09 -22.32
CA VAL A 118 2.63 -6.15 -22.26
C VAL A 118 3.13 -5.71 -20.88
N GLY A 119 2.51 -4.67 -20.30
CA GLY A 119 2.84 -4.21 -18.97
C GLY A 119 2.59 -5.28 -17.91
N ILE A 120 1.43 -5.93 -17.93
CA ILE A 120 1.03 -7.02 -17.05
C ILE A 120 2.02 -8.18 -17.11
N SER A 121 2.40 -8.62 -18.34
CA SER A 121 3.40 -9.67 -18.51
C SER A 121 4.73 -9.31 -17.87
N LYS A 122 5.25 -8.11 -18.12
CA LYS A 122 6.54 -7.67 -17.58
C LYS A 122 6.56 -7.57 -16.05
N ILE A 123 5.44 -7.14 -15.44
CA ILE A 123 5.30 -7.12 -13.98
C ILE A 123 5.35 -8.55 -13.44
N ALA A 124 4.59 -9.46 -14.03
CA ALA A 124 4.56 -10.85 -13.62
C ALA A 124 5.93 -11.54 -13.80
N ASP A 125 6.66 -11.24 -14.87
CA ASP A 125 8.01 -11.76 -15.10
C ASP A 125 8.97 -11.36 -13.98
N ILE A 126 8.98 -10.07 -13.60
CA ILE A 126 9.81 -9.61 -12.47
C ILE A 126 9.41 -10.29 -11.17
N LEU A 127 8.11 -10.39 -10.87
CA LEU A 127 7.63 -11.06 -9.66
C LEU A 127 8.04 -12.54 -9.63
N ASN A 128 7.96 -13.25 -10.76
CA ASN A 128 8.42 -14.64 -10.87
C ASN A 128 9.92 -14.80 -10.65
N GLU A 129 10.72 -13.79 -11.00
CA GLU A 129 12.17 -13.81 -10.79
C GLU A 129 12.58 -13.49 -9.34
N VAL A 130 11.86 -12.59 -8.66
CA VAL A 130 12.28 -12.06 -7.34
C VAL A 130 11.61 -12.73 -6.14
N LEU A 131 10.41 -13.31 -6.32
CA LEU A 131 9.70 -13.97 -5.21
C LEU A 131 10.37 -15.30 -4.87
N THR A 132 10.42 -15.60 -3.58
CA THR A 132 10.96 -16.87 -3.06
C THR A 132 9.95 -17.60 -2.19
N LYS A 133 10.03 -18.93 -2.14
CA LYS A 133 9.13 -19.76 -1.32
C LYS A 133 9.27 -19.48 0.17
N ASP A 134 10.49 -19.20 0.59
CA ASP A 134 10.83 -19.08 2.01
C ASP A 134 10.62 -17.68 2.58
N GLN A 135 10.34 -16.66 1.72
CA GLN A 135 10.06 -15.31 2.21
C GLN A 135 8.78 -15.28 3.05
N SER A 136 8.81 -14.51 4.13
CA SER A 136 7.64 -14.25 4.98
C SER A 136 6.86 -13.00 4.54
N THR A 137 7.53 -12.10 3.82
CA THR A 137 6.96 -10.85 3.30
C THR A 137 5.96 -11.14 2.19
N ILE A 138 4.76 -10.58 2.32
CA ILE A 138 3.74 -10.58 1.25
C ILE A 138 3.91 -9.31 0.42
N VAL A 139 3.97 -9.47 -0.90
CA VAL A 139 4.08 -8.35 -1.85
C VAL A 139 2.70 -7.90 -2.26
N LEU A 140 2.44 -6.60 -2.14
CA LEU A 140 1.14 -6.00 -2.45
C LEU A 140 1.20 -5.25 -3.77
N LEU A 141 0.29 -5.61 -4.66
CA LEU A 141 -0.05 -4.81 -5.84
C LEU A 141 -0.99 -3.69 -5.39
N GLU A 142 -0.62 -2.44 -5.61
CA GLU A 142 -1.50 -1.32 -5.31
C GLU A 142 -2.52 -1.11 -6.42
N THR A 143 -3.78 -0.81 -6.05
CA THR A 143 -4.77 -0.32 -7.00
C THR A 143 -4.37 1.05 -7.51
N MET A 144 -4.47 1.29 -8.82
CA MET A 144 -4.03 2.53 -9.46
C MET A 144 -5.20 3.32 -10.03
N SER A 145 -5.05 4.65 -10.11
CA SER A 145 -6.08 5.56 -10.62
C SER A 145 -6.31 5.47 -12.14
N GLY A 146 -5.41 4.80 -12.86
CA GLY A 146 -5.43 4.76 -14.32
C GLY A 146 -4.90 6.02 -14.98
N LYS A 147 -4.10 6.81 -14.27
CA LYS A 147 -3.46 8.01 -14.79
C LYS A 147 -2.47 7.67 -15.90
N GLY A 148 -2.67 8.26 -17.06
CA GLY A 148 -1.81 8.04 -18.22
C GLY A 148 -1.82 6.58 -18.69
N THR A 149 -0.75 5.85 -18.44
CA THR A 149 -0.55 4.46 -18.88
C THR A 149 -0.28 3.51 -17.70
N GLU A 150 -0.80 3.83 -16.55
CA GLU A 150 -0.69 2.98 -15.36
C GLU A 150 -1.35 1.61 -15.58
N VAL A 151 -0.72 0.58 -15.02
CA VAL A 151 -1.24 -0.78 -14.94
C VAL A 151 -1.77 -1.01 -13.51
N GLY A 152 -2.86 -1.78 -13.39
CA GLY A 152 -3.55 -1.97 -12.10
C GLY A 152 -4.68 -0.97 -11.85
N ARG A 153 -5.16 -0.32 -12.91
CA ARG A 153 -6.25 0.68 -12.88
C ARG A 153 -7.64 0.08 -12.61
N ASN A 154 -7.77 -1.23 -12.68
CA ASN A 154 -8.97 -1.98 -12.35
C ASN A 154 -8.60 -3.33 -11.75
N PHE A 155 -9.56 -4.01 -11.14
CA PHE A 155 -9.32 -5.28 -10.46
C PHE A 155 -8.93 -6.40 -11.43
N GLU A 156 -9.40 -6.37 -12.68
CA GLU A 156 -9.05 -7.35 -13.71
C GLU A 156 -7.57 -7.30 -14.08
N GLU A 157 -6.97 -6.11 -14.21
CA GLU A 157 -5.53 -5.99 -14.49
C GLU A 157 -4.68 -6.54 -13.35
N LEU A 158 -5.06 -6.26 -12.08
CA LEU A 158 -4.40 -6.84 -10.91
C LEU A 158 -4.56 -8.37 -10.88
N ARG A 159 -5.76 -8.87 -11.15
CA ARG A 159 -6.02 -10.31 -11.25
C ARG A 159 -5.18 -10.98 -12.32
N GLN A 160 -5.05 -10.36 -13.48
CA GLN A 160 -4.21 -10.89 -14.58
C GLN A 160 -2.73 -10.96 -14.20
N ILE A 161 -2.21 -9.98 -13.41
CA ILE A 161 -0.85 -10.06 -12.88
C ILE A 161 -0.74 -11.26 -11.93
N ILE A 162 -1.65 -11.37 -10.97
CA ILE A 162 -1.65 -12.45 -9.97
C ILE A 162 -1.70 -13.82 -10.64
N ASP A 163 -2.52 -13.98 -11.68
CA ASP A 163 -2.69 -15.27 -12.37
C ASP A 163 -1.45 -15.75 -13.10
N ARG A 164 -0.56 -14.82 -13.51
CA ARG A 164 0.70 -15.11 -14.20
C ARG A 164 1.88 -15.35 -13.28
N VAL A 165 1.70 -15.13 -11.97
CA VAL A 165 2.76 -15.35 -10.98
C VAL A 165 2.65 -16.76 -10.40
N GLU A 166 3.79 -17.48 -10.35
CA GLU A 166 3.85 -18.85 -9.85
C GLU A 166 3.58 -18.92 -8.33
N LEU A 167 4.22 -18.02 -7.55
CA LEU A 167 4.07 -17.94 -6.10
C LEU A 167 2.95 -16.98 -5.70
N LYS A 168 1.71 -17.29 -6.13
CA LYS A 168 0.51 -16.46 -5.90
C LYS A 168 0.18 -16.24 -4.43
N ASP A 169 0.58 -17.17 -3.57
CA ASP A 169 0.41 -17.09 -2.12
C ASP A 169 1.29 -15.99 -1.48
N LYS A 170 2.32 -15.53 -2.18
CA LYS A 170 3.16 -14.40 -1.79
C LYS A 170 2.64 -13.05 -2.26
N LEU A 171 1.48 -13.01 -2.91
CA LEU A 171 0.86 -11.78 -3.41
C LEU A 171 -0.42 -11.43 -2.65
N GLY A 172 -0.58 -10.13 -2.41
CA GLY A 172 -1.81 -9.50 -1.95
C GLY A 172 -2.07 -8.20 -2.71
N VAL A 173 -3.06 -7.46 -2.25
CA VAL A 173 -3.45 -6.17 -2.82
C VAL A 173 -3.50 -5.12 -1.71
N CYS A 174 -2.99 -3.93 -2.00
CA CYS A 174 -3.24 -2.71 -1.27
C CYS A 174 -4.30 -1.91 -2.02
N LEU A 175 -5.44 -1.64 -1.39
CA LEU A 175 -6.49 -0.82 -1.98
C LEU A 175 -6.27 0.63 -1.53
N ASP A 176 -6.02 1.55 -2.47
CA ASP A 176 -6.01 2.98 -2.19
C ASP A 176 -7.39 3.57 -2.51
N THR A 177 -8.02 4.23 -1.52
CA THR A 177 -9.38 4.78 -1.66
C THR A 177 -9.45 5.93 -2.66
N CYS A 178 -8.41 6.77 -2.75
CA CYS A 178 -8.31 7.81 -3.77
C CYS A 178 -8.13 7.19 -5.17
N HIS A 179 -7.28 6.16 -5.30
CA HIS A 179 -7.01 5.53 -6.59
C HIS A 179 -8.25 4.81 -7.15
N VAL A 180 -8.96 4.04 -6.34
CA VAL A 180 -10.17 3.35 -6.83
C VAL A 180 -11.28 4.34 -7.16
N TRP A 181 -11.46 5.41 -6.36
CA TRP A 181 -12.39 6.50 -6.67
C TRP A 181 -12.04 7.19 -8.00
N ASP A 182 -10.78 7.62 -8.15
CA ASP A 182 -10.30 8.22 -9.39
C ASP A 182 -10.33 7.23 -10.56
N GLY A 183 -10.24 5.92 -10.30
CA GLY A 183 -10.38 4.82 -11.25
C GLY A 183 -11.82 4.53 -11.69
N GLY A 184 -12.82 5.08 -10.98
CA GLY A 184 -14.24 4.96 -11.33
C GLY A 184 -15.05 4.03 -10.43
N TYR A 185 -14.49 3.51 -9.33
CA TYR A 185 -15.22 2.73 -8.33
C TYR A 185 -15.91 3.65 -7.32
N ASP A 186 -17.23 3.64 -7.28
CA ASP A 186 -18.05 4.54 -6.43
C ASP A 186 -18.11 4.06 -4.97
N ILE A 187 -17.03 4.27 -4.22
CA ILE A 187 -16.96 3.95 -2.79
C ILE A 187 -17.81 4.89 -1.92
N VAL A 188 -18.36 5.96 -2.50
CA VAL A 188 -19.24 6.92 -1.80
C VAL A 188 -20.67 6.45 -1.76
N ASN A 189 -21.21 6.00 -2.88
CA ASN A 189 -22.63 5.63 -2.96
C ASN A 189 -22.86 4.12 -2.97
N ASP A 190 -21.85 3.32 -3.34
CA ASP A 190 -22.01 1.87 -3.58
C ASP A 190 -20.80 1.06 -3.09
N LEU A 191 -20.35 1.30 -1.84
CA LEU A 191 -19.19 0.66 -1.23
C LEU A 191 -19.30 -0.87 -1.20
N ASP A 192 -20.48 -1.39 -0.87
CA ASP A 192 -20.72 -2.84 -0.77
C ASP A 192 -20.48 -3.52 -2.14
N SER A 193 -21.01 -2.97 -3.24
CA SER A 193 -20.79 -3.50 -4.59
C SER A 193 -19.31 -3.44 -5.01
N VAL A 194 -18.58 -2.41 -4.59
CA VAL A 194 -17.13 -2.34 -4.86
C VAL A 194 -16.38 -3.48 -4.17
N PHE A 195 -16.68 -3.79 -2.91
CA PHE A 195 -16.07 -4.93 -2.22
C PHE A 195 -16.55 -6.28 -2.74
N GLU A 196 -17.82 -6.41 -3.15
CA GLU A 196 -18.33 -7.61 -3.82
C GLU A 196 -17.62 -7.86 -5.16
N GLU A 197 -17.39 -6.80 -5.94
CA GLU A 197 -16.63 -6.89 -7.18
C GLU A 197 -15.18 -7.26 -6.93
N PHE A 198 -14.54 -6.65 -5.92
CA PHE A 198 -13.18 -7.02 -5.50
C PHE A 198 -13.11 -8.50 -5.10
N ASP A 199 -14.05 -8.99 -4.29
CA ASP A 199 -14.10 -10.40 -3.87
C ASP A 199 -14.27 -11.34 -5.07
N ARG A 200 -15.18 -11.03 -5.96
CA ARG A 200 -15.48 -11.83 -7.16
C ARG A 200 -14.27 -11.93 -8.10
N ILE A 201 -13.48 -10.85 -8.26
CA ILE A 201 -12.38 -10.81 -9.23
C ILE A 201 -11.06 -11.24 -8.58
N ILE A 202 -10.73 -10.71 -7.42
CA ILE A 202 -9.43 -10.88 -6.75
C ILE A 202 -9.51 -11.88 -5.60
N GLY A 203 -10.56 -11.76 -4.76
CA GLY A 203 -10.74 -12.44 -3.49
C GLY A 203 -10.40 -11.53 -2.30
N LEU A 204 -11.31 -11.42 -1.32
CA LEU A 204 -11.08 -10.59 -0.12
C LEU A 204 -9.92 -11.10 0.74
N ASP A 205 -9.58 -12.38 0.66
CA ASP A 205 -8.41 -12.95 1.33
C ASP A 205 -7.08 -12.34 0.87
N ARG A 206 -7.07 -11.69 -0.31
CA ARG A 206 -5.90 -10.98 -0.86
C ARG A 206 -5.86 -9.49 -0.50
N LEU A 207 -6.90 -8.90 0.06
CA LEU A 207 -6.87 -7.55 0.58
C LEU A 207 -6.04 -7.51 1.87
N LYS A 208 -4.87 -6.89 1.85
CA LYS A 208 -3.91 -6.94 2.96
C LYS A 208 -3.63 -5.58 3.60
N ALA A 209 -3.82 -4.49 2.87
CA ALA A 209 -3.65 -3.13 3.37
C ALA A 209 -4.61 -2.19 2.64
N ILE A 210 -4.90 -1.07 3.26
CA ILE A 210 -5.66 0.02 2.65
C ILE A 210 -4.87 1.31 2.84
N HIS A 211 -4.58 2.01 1.73
CA HIS A 211 -4.23 3.42 1.79
C HIS A 211 -5.54 4.21 1.88
N LEU A 212 -5.75 4.85 3.02
CA LEU A 212 -6.98 5.57 3.32
C LEU A 212 -6.79 7.05 3.05
N ASN A 213 -7.16 7.47 1.86
CA ASN A 213 -6.97 8.81 1.35
C ASN A 213 -8.28 9.38 0.82
N ASP A 214 -8.52 10.68 1.01
CA ASP A 214 -9.56 11.39 0.28
C ASP A 214 -9.03 11.86 -1.08
N SER A 215 -9.89 12.18 -2.03
CA SER A 215 -9.51 12.64 -3.36
C SER A 215 -9.93 14.08 -3.62
N ARG A 216 -9.04 14.86 -4.25
CA ARG A 216 -9.37 16.22 -4.73
C ARG A 216 -10.21 16.23 -6.01
N ASN A 217 -10.48 15.06 -6.58
CA ASN A 217 -11.06 14.96 -7.91
C ASN A 217 -12.40 14.20 -7.86
N PRO A 218 -13.29 14.47 -8.83
CA PRO A 218 -14.52 13.69 -8.95
C PRO A 218 -14.24 12.25 -9.39
N LEU A 219 -15.24 11.39 -9.17
CA LEU A 219 -15.24 9.99 -9.58
C LEU A 219 -14.79 9.81 -11.04
N GLY A 220 -13.88 8.85 -11.27
CA GLY A 220 -13.42 8.50 -12.62
C GLY A 220 -12.51 9.55 -13.27
N SER A 221 -11.86 10.40 -12.49
CA SER A 221 -11.00 11.48 -12.99
C SER A 221 -9.66 11.04 -13.57
N HIS A 222 -9.15 9.87 -13.15
CA HIS A 222 -7.83 9.32 -13.49
C HIS A 222 -6.66 10.28 -13.19
N LYS A 223 -6.67 10.93 -12.01
CA LYS A 223 -5.66 11.98 -11.70
C LYS A 223 -4.72 11.68 -10.55
N ASP A 224 -5.17 10.94 -9.53
CA ASP A 224 -4.38 10.64 -8.35
C ASP A 224 -3.88 11.92 -7.64
N ARG A 225 -4.74 12.50 -6.82
CA ARG A 225 -4.44 13.68 -6.01
C ARG A 225 -5.13 13.55 -4.66
N HIS A 226 -4.36 13.15 -3.65
CA HIS A 226 -4.86 12.99 -2.28
C HIS A 226 -5.31 14.35 -1.71
N ALA A 227 -6.42 14.32 -1.00
CA ALA A 227 -6.89 15.37 -0.11
C ALA A 227 -6.74 14.89 1.35
N ARG A 228 -6.86 15.80 2.29
CA ARG A 228 -7.00 15.47 3.71
C ARG A 228 -8.33 14.78 3.95
N ILE A 229 -8.40 13.95 4.98
CA ILE A 229 -9.63 13.22 5.34
C ILE A 229 -10.79 14.18 5.55
N GLY A 230 -11.83 14.03 4.73
CA GLY A 230 -13.04 14.85 4.76
C GLY A 230 -12.95 16.20 4.05
N GLU A 231 -11.81 16.52 3.42
CA GLU A 231 -11.62 17.76 2.64
C GLU A 231 -11.68 17.53 1.12
N GLY A 232 -11.99 16.32 0.68
CA GLY A 232 -12.07 15.94 -0.73
C GLY A 232 -13.46 15.52 -1.18
N GLU A 233 -13.53 14.93 -2.37
CA GLU A 233 -14.77 14.50 -3.04
C GLU A 233 -15.32 13.16 -2.52
N ILE A 234 -14.49 12.35 -1.84
CA ILE A 234 -14.93 11.11 -1.18
C ILE A 234 -15.64 11.47 0.13
N GLY A 235 -15.04 12.34 0.93
CA GLY A 235 -15.58 12.86 2.17
C GLY A 235 -15.47 11.91 3.37
N LEU A 236 -15.52 12.49 4.56
CA LEU A 236 -15.35 11.78 5.83
C LEU A 236 -16.32 10.61 6.00
N GLU A 237 -17.61 10.82 5.69
CA GLU A 237 -18.65 9.81 5.93
C GLU A 237 -18.38 8.52 5.14
N ALA A 238 -17.94 8.62 3.88
CA ALA A 238 -17.59 7.47 3.07
C ALA A 238 -16.33 6.75 3.61
N LEU A 239 -15.29 7.49 3.97
CA LEU A 239 -14.07 6.92 4.56
C LEU A 239 -14.34 6.25 5.92
N VAL A 240 -15.25 6.80 6.72
CA VAL A 240 -15.74 6.16 7.95
C VAL A 240 -16.47 4.85 7.66
N ARG A 241 -17.25 4.77 6.57
CA ARG A 241 -17.85 3.50 6.15
C ARG A 241 -16.78 2.48 5.75
N VAL A 242 -15.72 2.90 5.06
CA VAL A 242 -14.60 2.02 4.70
C VAL A 242 -13.93 1.39 5.93
N ILE A 243 -13.56 2.18 6.95
CA ILE A 243 -12.90 1.64 8.16
C ILE A 243 -13.81 0.75 9.01
N ASN A 244 -15.13 0.87 8.85
CA ASN A 244 -16.13 0.07 9.58
C ASN A 244 -16.71 -1.08 8.74
N HIS A 245 -16.30 -1.23 7.48
CA HIS A 245 -16.81 -2.28 6.61
C HIS A 245 -16.31 -3.67 7.06
N PRO A 246 -17.12 -4.74 7.03
CA PRO A 246 -16.70 -6.08 7.42
C PRO A 246 -15.50 -6.61 6.66
N ALA A 247 -15.38 -6.32 5.37
CA ALA A 247 -14.27 -6.76 4.52
C ALA A 247 -12.92 -6.18 4.92
N THR A 248 -12.89 -5.12 5.74
CA THR A 248 -11.65 -4.44 6.16
C THR A 248 -11.24 -4.72 7.60
N GLU A 249 -11.90 -5.68 8.26
CA GLU A 249 -11.59 -6.03 9.64
C GLU A 249 -10.17 -6.59 9.77
N GLY A 250 -9.39 -6.00 10.70
CA GLY A 250 -8.02 -6.44 10.98
C GLY A 250 -6.98 -6.01 9.94
N ILE A 251 -7.38 -5.27 8.90
CA ILE A 251 -6.49 -4.74 7.85
C ILE A 251 -5.84 -3.43 8.33
N PRO A 252 -4.54 -3.20 8.10
CA PRO A 252 -3.90 -1.92 8.38
C PRO A 252 -4.36 -0.84 7.39
N PHE A 253 -4.67 0.32 7.93
CA PHE A 253 -4.99 1.56 7.21
C PHE A 253 -3.81 2.52 7.30
N ILE A 254 -3.35 3.01 6.17
CA ILE A 254 -2.25 3.96 6.05
C ILE A 254 -2.75 5.27 5.44
N LEU A 255 -2.50 6.35 6.11
CA LEU A 255 -2.78 7.70 5.62
C LEU A 255 -1.59 8.21 4.80
N GLU A 256 -1.84 8.63 3.58
CA GLU A 256 -0.89 9.31 2.70
C GLU A 256 -1.37 10.74 2.34
N THR A 257 -2.24 11.24 3.18
CA THR A 257 -2.81 12.58 3.06
C THR A 257 -1.73 13.66 3.13
N PRO A 258 -1.91 14.80 2.46
CA PRO A 258 -0.93 15.90 2.44
C PRO A 258 -0.92 16.66 3.77
N ASN A 259 -0.37 16.04 4.80
CA ASN A 259 -0.29 16.54 6.16
C ASN A 259 1.15 16.58 6.69
N ASP A 260 1.30 17.20 7.85
CA ASP A 260 2.42 17.06 8.78
C ASP A 260 2.03 16.15 9.96
N ASP A 261 2.94 15.98 10.91
CA ASP A 261 2.70 15.11 12.09
C ASP A 261 1.47 15.55 12.92
N GLU A 262 1.21 16.84 13.05
CA GLU A 262 0.05 17.37 13.78
C GLU A 262 -1.25 17.04 13.02
N GLY A 263 -1.27 17.23 11.71
CA GLY A 263 -2.40 16.90 10.85
C GLY A 263 -2.71 15.40 10.85
N TRP A 264 -1.69 14.52 10.74
CA TRP A 264 -1.91 13.08 10.83
C TRP A 264 -2.39 12.63 12.20
N THR A 265 -1.87 13.25 13.30
CA THR A 265 -2.38 13.00 14.66
C THR A 265 -3.85 13.32 14.75
N HIS A 266 -4.28 14.45 14.17
CA HIS A 266 -5.68 14.84 14.14
C HIS A 266 -6.54 13.84 13.34
N GLU A 267 -6.13 13.47 12.13
CA GLU A 267 -6.86 12.52 11.29
C GLU A 267 -6.97 11.13 11.92
N ILE A 268 -5.88 10.64 12.54
CA ILE A 268 -5.89 9.35 13.25
C ILE A 268 -6.87 9.40 14.42
N ALA A 269 -6.86 10.48 15.22
CA ALA A 269 -7.78 10.65 16.32
C ALA A 269 -9.25 10.74 15.86
N LEU A 270 -9.52 11.48 14.78
CA LEU A 270 -10.82 11.59 14.14
C LEU A 270 -11.36 10.21 13.73
N LEU A 271 -10.57 9.42 12.97
CA LEU A 271 -10.98 8.12 12.49
C LEU A 271 -11.14 7.09 13.61
N ARG A 272 -10.31 7.15 14.65
CA ARG A 272 -10.48 6.30 15.85
C ARG A 272 -11.77 6.58 16.60
N ASN A 273 -12.21 7.84 16.69
CA ASN A 273 -13.47 8.21 17.34
C ASN A 273 -14.69 7.71 16.54
N GLU A 274 -14.58 7.61 15.23
CA GLU A 274 -15.64 7.11 14.33
C GLU A 274 -15.63 5.57 14.15
N TYR A 275 -14.57 4.90 14.62
CA TYR A 275 -14.46 3.44 14.50
C TYR A 275 -15.37 2.74 15.52
N LYS A 276 -16.24 1.88 15.01
CA LYS A 276 -17.15 1.05 15.81
C LYS A 276 -16.48 -0.28 16.11
N GLN A 277 -16.06 -0.49 17.36
CA GLN A 277 -15.64 -1.84 17.77
C GLN A 277 -16.83 -2.80 17.63
N LYS A 278 -16.61 -3.86 16.86
CA LYS A 278 -17.56 -4.97 16.72
C LYS A 278 -17.38 -5.97 17.83
#